data_020fa11591ff8b39a4436cd7078186a1
#
_entry.id   020fa11591ff8b39a4436cd7078186a1
#
_cell.length_a   1.000
_cell.length_b   1.000
_cell.length_c   1.000
_cell.angle_alpha   90.00
_cell.angle_beta   90.00
_cell.angle_gamma   90.00
#
_symmetry.space_group_name_H-M   'P 1'
#
loop_
_entity.id
_entity.type
_entity.pdbx_description
1 polymer ?
#
loop_
_entity_poly.entity_id
_entity_poly.type
_entity_poly.pdbx_seq_one_letter_code
_entity_poly.pdbx_strand_id
1 'polypeptide(L)'
;MLYQAKALHGYKLNGRDGEIGKIKEFYFDDHYWTIRYLVADSGNWLTNRQVLISPHALGIVNKDAQNIAINLTKKQIEDSPPLNSEEPVSRQFEQDYYNYYMLPSYWDSPFMLGQYSSPSPSMSIRGKLPKSTFGPKTWDPHLRSTHAVSGYHIQVKDGDGGHVEDFMIDDETWIIRYLIINTKNWWEGKKVLVSPRWIKSVDWEESKVFVNLSREAIKQSPEYIEGSPLNREYEAALHQHYNFQGYWVNESPQNNSP
;
A
#
# COMPACT_ATOMS: atom_id res chain seq x y z
N MET A 1 13.30 -0.12 -2.84
CA MET A 1 13.57 -0.31 -1.38
C MET A 1 12.31 -0.69 -0.63
N LEU A 2 12.46 -1.32 0.59
CA LEU A 2 11.28 -1.63 1.42
C LEU A 2 11.17 -0.66 2.60
N TYR A 3 10.00 -0.06 2.77
CA TYR A 3 9.68 0.87 3.85
C TYR A 3 8.54 0.35 4.71
N GLN A 4 8.61 0.56 6.01
CA GLN A 4 7.45 0.38 6.89
C GLN A 4 6.40 1.45 6.59
N ALA A 5 5.12 1.07 6.51
CA ALA A 5 4.04 2.04 6.31
C ALA A 5 4.02 3.11 7.41
N LYS A 6 4.18 2.71 8.67
CA LYS A 6 4.25 3.64 9.81
C LYS A 6 5.45 4.59 9.74
N ALA A 7 6.59 4.13 9.21
CA ALA A 7 7.77 4.99 9.08
C ALA A 7 7.58 6.11 8.04
N LEU A 8 6.66 5.91 7.09
CA LEU A 8 6.31 6.93 6.11
C LEU A 8 5.24 7.91 6.62
N HIS A 9 4.55 7.61 7.74
CA HIS A 9 3.59 8.54 8.32
C HIS A 9 4.27 9.86 8.71
N GLY A 10 3.61 10.97 8.41
CA GLY A 10 4.13 12.30 8.67
C GLY A 10 5.17 12.80 7.66
N TYR A 11 5.61 11.97 6.70
CA TYR A 11 6.46 12.46 5.59
C TYR A 11 5.73 13.54 4.82
N LYS A 12 6.46 14.57 4.45
CA LYS A 12 5.95 15.69 3.65
C LYS A 12 5.76 15.29 2.20
N LEU A 13 4.70 15.78 1.62
CA LEU A 13 4.38 15.60 0.22
C LEU A 13 4.64 16.90 -0.51
N ASN A 14 5.67 16.93 -1.36
CA ASN A 14 6.10 18.10 -2.08
C ASN A 14 5.59 18.05 -3.53
N GLY A 15 4.54 18.83 -3.80
CA GLY A 15 4.03 19.05 -5.15
C GLY A 15 4.93 19.95 -5.99
N ARG A 16 4.58 20.12 -7.25
CA ARG A 16 5.32 20.96 -8.21
C ARG A 16 5.36 22.45 -7.82
N ASP A 17 4.38 22.92 -7.06
CA ASP A 17 4.18 24.33 -6.68
C ASP A 17 4.14 24.53 -5.16
N GLY A 18 4.60 23.56 -4.38
CA GLY A 18 4.75 23.67 -2.94
C GLY A 18 4.29 22.42 -2.16
N GLU A 19 4.35 22.51 -0.84
CA GLU A 19 3.97 21.44 0.07
C GLU A 19 2.46 21.15 -0.02
N ILE A 20 2.10 19.88 -0.25
CA ILE A 20 0.70 19.41 -0.35
C ILE A 20 0.15 19.07 1.03
N GLY A 21 0.97 18.47 1.90
CA GLY A 21 0.58 18.00 3.22
C GLY A 21 1.49 16.90 3.72
N LYS A 22 0.95 16.06 4.60
CA LYS A 22 1.69 14.94 5.19
C LYS A 22 0.95 13.64 5.01
N ILE A 23 1.71 12.55 4.90
CA ILE A 23 1.15 11.19 4.83
C ILE A 23 0.43 10.87 6.15
N LYS A 24 -0.82 10.44 6.03
CA LYS A 24 -1.66 9.97 7.14
C LYS A 24 -1.76 8.45 7.17
N GLU A 25 -2.05 7.83 6.04
CA GLU A 25 -2.22 6.38 5.89
C GLU A 25 -2.15 5.98 4.42
N PHE A 26 -2.28 4.67 4.17
CA PHE A 26 -2.35 4.11 2.82
C PHE A 26 -3.62 3.29 2.67
N TYR A 27 -4.21 3.33 1.46
CA TYR A 27 -5.25 2.40 1.05
C TYR A 27 -4.67 1.42 0.03
N PHE A 28 -4.90 0.14 0.27
CA PHE A 28 -4.43 -0.94 -0.57
C PHE A 28 -5.57 -1.83 -1.05
N ASP A 29 -5.37 -2.45 -2.19
CA ASP A 29 -6.23 -3.48 -2.77
C ASP A 29 -5.89 -4.82 -2.12
N ASP A 30 -6.87 -5.46 -1.47
CA ASP A 30 -6.69 -6.71 -0.74
C ASP A 30 -6.57 -7.94 -1.64
N HIS A 31 -6.87 -7.82 -2.92
CA HIS A 31 -6.69 -8.89 -3.90
C HIS A 31 -5.22 -9.01 -4.32
N TYR A 32 -4.58 -7.87 -4.62
CA TYR A 32 -3.20 -7.83 -5.10
C TYR A 32 -2.20 -7.32 -4.07
N TRP A 33 -2.67 -6.87 -2.91
CA TRP A 33 -1.85 -6.28 -1.84
C TRP A 33 -1.01 -5.10 -2.34
N THR A 34 -1.61 -4.27 -3.17
CA THR A 34 -0.96 -3.13 -3.81
C THR A 34 -1.56 -1.83 -3.30
N ILE A 35 -0.72 -0.87 -2.91
CA ILE A 35 -1.16 0.47 -2.53
C ILE A 35 -1.82 1.13 -3.74
N ARG A 36 -3.05 1.57 -3.57
CA ARG A 36 -3.83 2.29 -4.59
C ARG A 36 -3.87 3.77 -4.32
N TYR A 37 -3.85 4.14 -3.04
CA TYR A 37 -3.83 5.53 -2.63
C TYR A 37 -2.97 5.75 -1.41
N LEU A 38 -2.29 6.87 -1.42
CA LEU A 38 -1.72 7.50 -0.26
C LEU A 38 -2.73 8.56 0.21
N VAL A 39 -3.10 8.52 1.48
CA VAL A 39 -3.99 9.50 2.10
C VAL A 39 -3.14 10.61 2.70
N ALA A 40 -3.34 11.83 2.23
CA ALA A 40 -2.66 13.01 2.73
C ALA A 40 -3.59 13.87 3.59
N ASP A 41 -3.05 14.35 4.69
CA ASP A 41 -3.61 15.46 5.43
C ASP A 41 -3.07 16.77 4.84
N SER A 42 -3.94 17.54 4.20
CA SER A 42 -3.57 18.79 3.53
C SER A 42 -3.41 19.98 4.51
N GLY A 43 -3.74 19.80 5.79
CA GLY A 43 -3.72 20.90 6.74
C GLY A 43 -4.68 22.03 6.34
N ASN A 44 -4.27 23.27 6.60
CA ASN A 44 -5.17 24.44 6.48
C ASN A 44 -5.38 24.95 5.04
N TRP A 45 -4.51 24.57 4.07
CA TRP A 45 -4.61 25.16 2.73
C TRP A 45 -5.79 24.61 1.91
N LEU A 46 -6.27 23.40 2.23
CA LEU A 46 -7.44 22.80 1.61
C LEU A 46 -8.54 22.49 2.65
N THR A 47 -8.73 23.38 3.62
CA THR A 47 -9.78 23.31 4.65
C THR A 47 -9.86 21.95 5.36
N ASN A 48 -8.73 21.41 5.81
CA ASN A 48 -8.60 20.09 6.48
C ASN A 48 -9.16 18.90 5.68
N ARG A 49 -9.24 19.03 4.37
CA ARG A 49 -9.69 17.98 3.48
C ARG A 49 -8.61 16.87 3.37
N GLN A 50 -9.01 15.63 3.51
CA GLN A 50 -8.18 14.50 3.13
C GLN A 50 -8.09 14.39 1.61
N VAL A 51 -6.89 14.11 1.14
CA VAL A 51 -6.59 13.98 -0.29
C VAL A 51 -6.09 12.58 -0.57
N LEU A 52 -6.65 11.93 -1.58
CA LEU A 52 -6.09 10.69 -2.12
C LEU A 52 -5.08 11.02 -3.21
N ILE A 53 -3.91 10.41 -3.13
CA ILE A 53 -2.86 10.54 -4.14
C ILE A 53 -2.51 9.14 -4.64
N SER A 54 -2.72 8.90 -5.94
CA SER A 54 -2.35 7.63 -6.56
C SER A 54 -0.83 7.48 -6.62
N PRO A 55 -0.28 6.27 -6.45
CA PRO A 55 1.13 5.98 -6.66
C PRO A 55 1.68 6.43 -8.01
N HIS A 56 0.85 6.54 -9.05
CA HIS A 56 1.24 7.11 -10.35
C HIS A 56 1.75 8.55 -10.29
N ALA A 57 1.36 9.31 -9.27
CA ALA A 57 1.81 10.68 -9.06
C ALA A 57 3.01 10.79 -8.11
N LEU A 58 3.43 9.69 -7.47
CA LEU A 58 4.53 9.68 -6.51
C LEU A 58 5.87 9.60 -7.23
N GLY A 59 6.83 10.37 -6.75
CA GLY A 59 8.23 10.29 -7.15
C GLY A 59 9.04 9.53 -6.09
N ILE A 60 10.33 9.87 -6.03
CA ILE A 60 11.29 9.20 -5.15
C ILE A 60 10.98 9.51 -3.68
N VAL A 61 11.02 8.48 -2.84
CA VAL A 61 10.99 8.61 -1.38
C VAL A 61 12.35 9.07 -0.89
N ASN A 62 12.42 10.27 -0.31
CA ASN A 62 13.64 10.78 0.32
C ASN A 62 13.59 10.54 1.83
N LYS A 63 14.32 9.52 2.28
CA LYS A 63 14.35 9.12 3.68
C LYS A 63 15.00 10.18 4.58
N ASP A 64 16.09 10.81 4.11
CA ASP A 64 16.83 11.78 4.93
C ASP A 64 16.06 13.07 5.11
N ALA A 65 15.40 13.53 4.06
CA ALA A 65 14.54 14.72 4.11
C ALA A 65 13.11 14.43 4.58
N GLN A 66 12.76 13.17 4.81
CA GLN A 66 11.42 12.71 5.18
C GLN A 66 10.31 13.30 4.28
N ASN A 67 10.51 13.19 2.98
CA ASN A 67 9.54 13.67 2.01
C ASN A 67 9.42 12.76 0.77
N ILE A 68 8.31 12.95 0.06
CA ILE A 68 8.07 12.33 -1.24
C ILE A 68 7.71 13.45 -2.23
N ALA A 69 8.36 13.44 -3.38
CA ALA A 69 8.00 14.33 -4.48
C ALA A 69 6.66 13.89 -5.11
N ILE A 70 5.78 14.85 -5.40
CA ILE A 70 4.47 14.58 -6.01
C ILE A 70 4.41 15.30 -7.35
N ASN A 71 4.11 14.57 -8.40
CA ASN A 71 4.01 15.10 -9.76
C ASN A 71 2.65 15.77 -10.04
N LEU A 72 2.11 16.49 -9.06
CA LEU A 72 0.87 17.25 -9.13
C LEU A 72 1.08 18.65 -8.57
N THR A 73 0.26 19.60 -9.03
CA THR A 73 0.15 20.94 -8.45
C THR A 73 -0.96 20.99 -7.40
N LYS A 74 -0.91 21.98 -6.50
CA LYS A 74 -1.99 22.27 -5.56
C LYS A 74 -3.34 22.45 -6.27
N LYS A 75 -3.34 23.17 -7.39
CA LYS A 75 -4.54 23.40 -8.17
C LYS A 75 -5.16 22.10 -8.72
N GLN A 76 -4.33 21.17 -9.19
CA GLN A 76 -4.81 19.88 -9.64
C GLN A 76 -5.45 19.07 -8.50
N ILE A 77 -4.91 19.16 -7.30
CA ILE A 77 -5.44 18.49 -6.12
C ILE A 77 -6.73 19.18 -5.62
N GLU A 78 -6.75 20.51 -5.61
CA GLU A 78 -7.94 21.29 -5.23
C GLU A 78 -9.15 20.97 -6.10
N ASP A 79 -8.94 20.89 -7.42
CA ASP A 79 -9.98 20.61 -8.41
C ASP A 79 -10.34 19.12 -8.52
N SER A 80 -9.62 18.22 -7.84
CA SER A 80 -9.89 16.78 -7.86
C SER A 80 -11.20 16.42 -7.15
N PRO A 81 -11.82 15.26 -7.48
CA PRO A 81 -13.00 14.80 -6.77
C PRO A 81 -12.80 14.80 -5.26
N PRO A 82 -13.70 15.40 -4.47
CA PRO A 82 -13.59 15.45 -3.03
C PRO A 82 -13.90 14.07 -2.41
N LEU A 83 -13.02 13.59 -1.53
CA LEU A 83 -13.31 12.46 -0.67
C LEU A 83 -14.10 12.96 0.56
N ASN A 84 -15.26 12.38 0.81
CA ASN A 84 -15.96 12.59 2.06
C ASN A 84 -15.25 11.76 3.14
N SER A 85 -14.72 12.44 4.16
CA SER A 85 -13.86 11.82 5.19
C SER A 85 -14.53 10.75 6.05
N GLU A 86 -15.85 10.66 6.01
CA GLU A 86 -16.65 9.74 6.84
C GLU A 86 -17.11 8.48 6.07
N GLU A 87 -16.88 8.42 4.77
CA GLU A 87 -17.34 7.32 3.93
C GLU A 87 -16.15 6.53 3.37
N PRO A 88 -16.25 5.19 3.27
CA PRO A 88 -15.31 4.38 2.52
C PRO A 88 -15.21 4.86 1.06
N VAL A 89 -14.07 4.65 0.43
CA VAL A 89 -13.90 4.98 -1.00
C VAL A 89 -14.84 4.11 -1.83
N SER A 90 -15.72 4.75 -2.59
CA SER A 90 -16.64 4.03 -3.47
C SER A 90 -16.01 3.83 -4.85
N ARG A 91 -16.42 2.76 -5.54
CA ARG A 91 -15.99 2.52 -6.94
C ARG A 91 -16.33 3.71 -7.85
N GLN A 92 -17.44 4.38 -7.59
CA GLN A 92 -17.81 5.60 -8.34
C GLN A 92 -16.80 6.73 -8.13
N PHE A 93 -16.37 6.94 -6.87
CA PHE A 93 -15.33 7.92 -6.59
C PHE A 93 -14.02 7.57 -7.30
N GLU A 94 -13.60 6.30 -7.26
CA GLU A 94 -12.39 5.86 -7.95
C GLU A 94 -12.49 6.11 -9.45
N GLN A 95 -13.63 5.82 -10.07
CA GLN A 95 -13.85 6.07 -11.50
C GLN A 95 -13.74 7.55 -11.84
N ASP A 96 -14.36 8.43 -11.04
CA ASP A 96 -14.27 9.88 -11.23
C ASP A 96 -12.83 10.38 -11.01
N TYR A 97 -12.12 9.84 -10.02
CA TYR A 97 -10.71 10.14 -9.72
C TYR A 97 -9.78 9.73 -10.88
N TYR A 98 -9.90 8.47 -11.36
CA TYR A 98 -9.08 7.97 -12.47
C TYR A 98 -9.36 8.69 -13.77
N ASN A 99 -10.61 9.02 -14.03
CA ASN A 99 -11.01 9.85 -15.19
C ASN A 99 -10.43 11.26 -15.09
N TYR A 100 -10.50 11.89 -13.90
CA TYR A 100 -9.96 13.23 -13.68
C TYR A 100 -8.45 13.31 -13.95
N TYR A 101 -7.70 12.34 -13.45
CA TYR A 101 -6.25 12.27 -13.64
C TYR A 101 -5.83 11.56 -14.93
N MET A 102 -6.77 11.11 -15.76
CA MET A 102 -6.53 10.32 -16.98
C MET A 102 -5.64 9.10 -16.74
N LEU A 103 -5.86 8.41 -15.62
CA LEU A 103 -5.15 7.20 -15.26
C LEU A 103 -5.88 5.96 -15.80
N PRO A 104 -5.17 4.90 -16.17
CA PRO A 104 -5.79 3.62 -16.49
C PRO A 104 -6.37 2.99 -15.23
N SER A 105 -7.61 2.47 -15.32
CA SER A 105 -8.24 1.77 -14.21
C SER A 105 -7.50 0.49 -13.88
N TYR A 106 -7.10 0.28 -12.61
CA TYR A 106 -6.38 -0.93 -12.20
C TYR A 106 -7.30 -2.17 -12.15
N TRP A 107 -8.62 -1.97 -12.07
CA TRP A 107 -9.60 -3.05 -12.01
C TRP A 107 -10.02 -3.58 -13.38
N ASP A 108 -9.76 -2.86 -14.48
CA ASP A 108 -10.16 -3.24 -15.84
C ASP A 108 -9.08 -4.05 -16.57
N SER A 109 -7.86 -4.12 -16.06
CA SER A 109 -6.75 -4.79 -16.73
C SER A 109 -5.87 -5.58 -15.77
N PRO A 110 -5.83 -6.92 -15.87
CA PRO A 110 -4.94 -7.75 -15.08
C PRO A 110 -3.44 -7.53 -15.38
N PHE A 111 -3.11 -6.84 -16.48
CA PHE A 111 -1.72 -6.56 -16.87
C PHE A 111 -1.10 -5.33 -16.19
N MET A 112 -1.90 -4.51 -15.48
CA MET A 112 -1.41 -3.32 -14.78
C MET A 112 -0.95 -3.59 -13.34
N LEU A 113 -0.71 -4.85 -13.00
CA LEU A 113 -0.22 -5.30 -11.73
C LEU A 113 1.28 -5.01 -11.60
N GLY A 114 1.62 -4.04 -10.77
CA GLY A 114 2.99 -3.79 -10.34
C GLY A 114 3.92 -3.10 -11.34
N GLN A 115 3.44 -2.68 -12.50
CA GLN A 115 4.17 -1.78 -13.39
C GLN A 115 3.62 -0.36 -13.26
N TYR A 116 4.01 0.34 -12.21
CA TYR A 116 3.96 1.79 -12.23
C TYR A 116 5.12 2.26 -13.11
N SER A 117 4.89 2.27 -14.43
CA SER A 117 5.80 2.96 -15.36
C SER A 117 5.93 4.40 -14.87
N SER A 118 7.16 4.89 -14.77
CA SER A 118 7.46 6.27 -14.40
C SER A 118 6.47 7.23 -15.07
N PRO A 119 5.88 8.19 -14.34
CA PRO A 119 4.87 9.08 -14.89
C PRO A 119 5.43 9.78 -16.14
N SER A 120 4.73 9.63 -17.24
CA SER A 120 5.05 10.40 -18.45
C SER A 120 4.97 11.89 -18.12
N PRO A 121 5.94 12.73 -18.49
CA PRO A 121 5.99 14.15 -18.09
C PRO A 121 4.84 15.03 -18.61
N SER A 122 3.90 14.48 -19.34
CA SER A 122 2.84 15.23 -20.00
C SER A 122 1.44 14.81 -19.56
N MET A 123 1.14 14.93 -18.28
CA MET A 123 -0.25 14.95 -17.82
C MET A 123 -0.84 16.34 -18.08
N SER A 124 -1.33 16.57 -19.29
CA SER A 124 -2.10 17.76 -19.63
C SER A 124 -3.56 17.50 -19.36
N ILE A 125 -4.07 18.07 -18.27
CA ILE A 125 -5.51 18.06 -17.96
C ILE A 125 -6.23 18.96 -18.96
N ARG A 126 -7.02 18.39 -19.85
CA ARG A 126 -7.93 19.11 -20.74
C ARG A 126 -9.38 18.89 -20.28
N GLY A 127 -9.98 19.96 -19.75
CA GLY A 127 -11.42 20.17 -19.78
C GLY A 127 -12.25 19.45 -18.71
N LYS A 128 -13.39 20.07 -18.38
CA LYS A 128 -14.45 19.47 -17.56
C LYS A 128 -14.96 18.19 -18.22
N LEU A 129 -14.72 17.06 -17.59
CA LEU A 129 -15.36 15.80 -17.96
C LEU A 129 -16.86 15.83 -17.63
N PRO A 130 -17.73 15.17 -18.42
CA PRO A 130 -19.14 15.07 -18.10
C PRO A 130 -19.33 14.36 -16.76
N LYS A 131 -20.25 14.86 -15.93
CA LYS A 131 -20.65 14.17 -14.69
C LYS A 131 -21.17 12.79 -15.05
N SER A 132 -20.56 11.76 -14.48
CA SER A 132 -21.00 10.38 -14.63
C SER A 132 -22.44 10.21 -14.13
N THR A 133 -23.31 9.65 -14.97
CA THR A 133 -24.70 9.28 -14.65
C THR A 133 -24.75 7.80 -14.26
N PHE A 134 -24.13 7.43 -13.13
CA PHE A 134 -24.15 6.05 -12.67
C PHE A 134 -25.07 5.89 -11.43
N GLY A 135 -25.60 4.67 -11.28
CA GLY A 135 -26.53 4.23 -10.25
C GLY A 135 -26.00 4.34 -8.80
N PRO A 136 -26.63 3.66 -7.83
CA PRO A 136 -26.31 3.83 -6.41
C PRO A 136 -24.83 3.58 -6.16
N LYS A 137 -24.22 4.41 -5.29
CA LYS A 137 -22.82 4.31 -4.86
C LYS A 137 -22.53 2.88 -4.37
N THR A 138 -21.71 2.13 -5.10
CA THR A 138 -21.20 0.84 -4.65
C THR A 138 -19.82 1.03 -4.05
N TRP A 139 -19.63 0.56 -2.82
CA TRP A 139 -18.34 0.56 -2.16
C TRP A 139 -17.37 -0.37 -2.90
N ASP A 140 -16.09 -0.05 -2.92
CA ASP A 140 -15.09 -1.01 -3.36
C ASP A 140 -14.83 -2.02 -2.22
N PRO A 141 -15.31 -3.27 -2.35
CA PRO A 141 -15.14 -4.27 -1.30
C PRO A 141 -13.67 -4.70 -1.12
N HIS A 142 -12.79 -4.33 -2.05
CA HIS A 142 -11.38 -4.74 -2.06
C HIS A 142 -10.41 -3.66 -1.57
N LEU A 143 -10.87 -2.43 -1.34
CA LEU A 143 -10.00 -1.35 -0.87
C LEU A 143 -9.98 -1.31 0.67
N ARG A 144 -8.78 -1.41 1.26
CA ARG A 144 -8.56 -1.48 2.71
C ARG A 144 -7.58 -0.42 3.18
N SER A 145 -7.82 0.12 4.37
CA SER A 145 -6.89 1.03 5.05
C SER A 145 -5.80 0.24 5.79
N THR A 146 -4.54 0.64 5.66
CA THR A 146 -3.45 0.07 6.47
C THR A 146 -3.68 0.30 7.96
N HIS A 147 -4.28 1.43 8.33
CA HIS A 147 -4.65 1.71 9.71
C HIS A 147 -5.71 0.74 10.24
N ALA A 148 -6.75 0.46 9.46
CA ALA A 148 -7.83 -0.44 9.87
C ALA A 148 -7.35 -1.90 10.02
N VAL A 149 -6.43 -2.35 9.16
CA VAL A 149 -5.91 -3.73 9.17
C VAL A 149 -4.79 -3.92 10.21
N SER A 150 -4.14 -2.85 10.66
CA SER A 150 -3.25 -2.91 11.82
C SER A 150 -4.03 -3.35 13.06
N GLY A 151 -3.52 -4.37 13.77
CA GLY A 151 -4.20 -5.00 14.91
C GLY A 151 -4.98 -6.26 14.58
N TYR A 152 -5.19 -6.61 13.31
CA TYR A 152 -5.85 -7.85 12.93
C TYR A 152 -5.10 -9.06 13.48
N HIS A 153 -5.85 -10.04 14.00
CA HIS A 153 -5.30 -11.26 14.56
C HIS A 153 -4.77 -12.19 13.47
N ILE A 154 -3.59 -12.76 13.71
CA ILE A 154 -3.02 -13.78 12.84
C ILE A 154 -3.42 -15.16 13.35
N GLN A 155 -4.18 -15.87 12.56
CA GLN A 155 -4.58 -17.26 12.84
C GLN A 155 -3.68 -18.19 12.04
N VAL A 156 -2.90 -19.00 12.74
CA VAL A 156 -2.06 -20.07 12.17
C VAL A 156 -2.76 -21.42 12.26
N LYS A 157 -2.16 -22.48 11.68
CA LYS A 157 -2.73 -23.84 11.65
C LYS A 157 -3.08 -24.40 13.04
N ASP A 158 -2.29 -24.08 14.02
CA ASP A 158 -2.30 -24.66 15.38
C ASP A 158 -2.57 -23.63 16.48
N GLY A 159 -3.18 -22.49 16.12
CA GLY A 159 -3.66 -21.50 17.11
C GLY A 159 -3.41 -20.06 16.73
N ASP A 160 -3.20 -19.20 17.74
CA ASP A 160 -2.92 -17.78 17.59
C ASP A 160 -1.46 -17.57 17.15
N GLY A 161 -1.25 -16.73 16.15
CA GLY A 161 0.06 -16.35 15.59
C GLY A 161 0.48 -14.92 15.93
N GLY A 162 -0.31 -14.18 16.70
CA GLY A 162 -0.07 -12.77 17.03
C GLY A 162 -1.02 -11.82 16.29
N HIS A 163 -0.53 -10.63 15.97
CA HIS A 163 -1.34 -9.63 15.26
C HIS A 163 -0.50 -8.85 14.23
N VAL A 164 -1.18 -8.31 13.24
CA VAL A 164 -0.57 -7.40 12.25
C VAL A 164 -0.18 -6.11 12.95
N GLU A 165 1.10 -5.79 12.95
CA GLU A 165 1.59 -4.55 13.52
C GLU A 165 1.76 -3.45 12.46
N ASP A 166 2.30 -3.81 11.28
CA ASP A 166 2.59 -2.86 10.21
C ASP A 166 2.79 -3.59 8.88
N PHE A 167 3.14 -2.86 7.82
CA PHE A 167 3.32 -3.35 6.47
C PHE A 167 4.68 -2.91 5.91
N MET A 168 5.32 -3.77 5.12
CA MET A 168 6.51 -3.44 4.34
C MET A 168 6.10 -3.16 2.90
N ILE A 169 6.26 -1.93 2.46
CA ILE A 169 5.89 -1.43 1.14
C ILE A 169 7.14 -1.26 0.29
N ASP A 170 7.09 -1.75 -0.93
CA ASP A 170 8.10 -1.55 -1.95
C ASP A 170 7.87 -0.18 -2.62
N ASP A 171 8.84 0.74 -2.54
CA ASP A 171 8.72 2.11 -3.05
C ASP A 171 8.78 2.24 -4.59
N GLU A 172 9.17 1.18 -5.28
CA GLU A 172 9.17 1.16 -6.75
C GLU A 172 7.83 0.67 -7.31
N THR A 173 7.29 -0.39 -6.71
CA THR A 173 6.08 -1.06 -7.20
C THR A 173 4.83 -0.73 -6.39
N TRP A 174 4.98 -0.14 -5.21
CA TRP A 174 3.92 0.13 -4.23
C TRP A 174 3.16 -1.13 -3.80
N ILE A 175 3.80 -2.30 -3.92
CA ILE A 175 3.27 -3.58 -3.46
C ILE A 175 3.63 -3.76 -1.98
N ILE A 176 2.69 -4.25 -1.19
CA ILE A 176 2.95 -4.73 0.17
C ILE A 176 3.65 -6.09 0.05
N ARG A 177 4.94 -6.13 0.35
CA ARG A 177 5.75 -7.36 0.27
C ARG A 177 5.61 -8.24 1.49
N TYR A 178 5.45 -7.61 2.68
CA TYR A 178 5.29 -8.32 3.94
C TYR A 178 4.35 -7.59 4.90
N LEU A 179 3.65 -8.38 5.73
CA LEU A 179 3.05 -7.95 6.97
C LEU A 179 4.12 -8.11 8.08
N ILE A 180 4.24 -7.12 8.94
CA ILE A 180 5.02 -7.22 10.18
C ILE A 180 4.08 -7.77 11.24
N ILE A 181 4.38 -8.96 11.75
CA ILE A 181 3.58 -9.63 12.77
C ILE A 181 4.28 -9.49 14.11
N ASN A 182 3.54 -9.05 15.12
CA ASN A 182 3.99 -9.04 16.50
C ASN A 182 3.43 -10.26 17.24
N THR A 183 4.31 -11.09 17.76
CA THR A 183 3.96 -12.34 18.45
C THR A 183 3.78 -12.20 19.96
N LYS A 184 3.80 -10.96 20.49
CA LYS A 184 3.84 -10.67 21.95
C LYS A 184 2.76 -11.36 22.79
N ASN A 185 1.63 -11.70 22.17
CA ASN A 185 0.52 -12.30 22.92
C ASN A 185 0.73 -13.76 23.31
N TRP A 186 1.70 -14.46 22.69
CA TRP A 186 1.93 -15.89 22.91
C TRP A 186 3.41 -16.30 22.94
N TRP A 187 4.33 -15.42 22.56
CA TRP A 187 5.77 -15.63 22.55
C TRP A 187 6.50 -14.33 22.91
N GLU A 188 7.76 -14.37 23.29
CA GLU A 188 8.65 -13.32 23.85
C GLU A 188 8.65 -11.93 23.16
N GLY A 189 7.62 -11.59 22.39
CA GLY A 189 7.48 -10.28 21.76
C GLY A 189 8.30 -10.09 20.47
N LYS A 190 8.60 -11.19 19.79
CA LYS A 190 9.32 -11.19 18.51
C LYS A 190 8.47 -10.58 17.38
N LYS A 191 9.12 -9.79 16.52
CA LYS A 191 8.53 -9.36 15.26
C LYS A 191 9.03 -10.26 14.13
N VAL A 192 8.13 -10.70 13.27
CA VAL A 192 8.43 -11.53 12.11
C VAL A 192 7.75 -10.99 10.87
N LEU A 193 8.27 -11.34 9.69
CA LEU A 193 7.68 -10.96 8.42
C LEU A 193 6.91 -12.14 7.80
N VAL A 194 5.71 -11.84 7.32
CA VAL A 194 4.87 -12.81 6.61
C VAL A 194 4.44 -12.20 5.28
N SER A 195 4.76 -12.87 4.17
CA SER A 195 4.34 -12.41 2.85
C SER A 195 2.83 -12.57 2.65
N PRO A 196 2.14 -11.59 2.02
CA PRO A 196 0.75 -11.76 1.61
C PRO A 196 0.51 -13.02 0.77
N ARG A 197 1.51 -13.49 0.02
CA ARG A 197 1.44 -14.73 -0.77
C ARG A 197 1.31 -16.00 0.07
N TRP A 198 1.56 -15.94 1.37
CA TRP A 198 1.43 -17.06 2.33
C TRP A 198 0.10 -17.02 3.09
N ILE A 199 -0.70 -15.97 2.87
CA ILE A 199 -2.04 -15.83 3.43
C ILE A 199 -2.98 -16.79 2.71
N LYS A 200 -3.76 -17.54 3.48
CA LYS A 200 -4.79 -18.44 2.98
C LYS A 200 -6.09 -17.68 2.70
N SER A 201 -6.49 -16.83 3.63
CA SER A 201 -7.70 -16.01 3.58
C SER A 201 -7.66 -14.90 4.62
N VAL A 202 -8.49 -13.89 4.43
CA VAL A 202 -8.73 -12.84 5.44
C VAL A 202 -10.22 -12.81 5.73
N ASP A 203 -10.56 -12.82 7.01
CA ASP A 203 -11.91 -12.53 7.48
C ASP A 203 -11.96 -11.07 7.92
N TRP A 204 -12.58 -10.25 7.10
CA TRP A 204 -12.66 -8.81 7.31
C TRP A 204 -13.64 -8.42 8.42
N GLU A 205 -14.66 -9.24 8.65
CA GLU A 205 -15.67 -9.00 9.70
C GLU A 205 -15.11 -9.32 11.08
N GLU A 206 -14.40 -10.45 11.20
CA GLU A 206 -13.76 -10.87 12.44
C GLU A 206 -12.35 -10.30 12.66
N SER A 207 -11.84 -9.50 11.71
CA SER A 207 -10.49 -8.92 11.77
C SER A 207 -9.39 -9.98 11.95
N LYS A 208 -9.47 -11.05 11.16
CA LYS A 208 -8.54 -12.20 11.22
C LYS A 208 -7.86 -12.46 9.88
N VAL A 209 -6.55 -12.71 9.94
CA VAL A 209 -5.72 -13.13 8.81
C VAL A 209 -5.29 -14.57 9.02
N PHE A 210 -5.73 -15.48 8.15
CA PHE A 210 -5.39 -16.90 8.22
C PHE A 210 -4.14 -17.17 7.37
N VAL A 211 -3.10 -17.69 7.99
CA VAL A 211 -1.85 -18.06 7.29
C VAL A 211 -1.59 -19.56 7.36
N ASN A 212 -1.05 -20.11 6.29
CA ASN A 212 -0.77 -21.55 6.19
C ASN A 212 0.58 -21.95 6.84
N LEU A 213 0.86 -21.36 8.02
CA LEU A 213 2.07 -21.59 8.82
C LEU A 213 1.70 -22.22 10.16
N SER A 214 2.64 -22.87 10.83
CA SER A 214 2.49 -23.33 12.22
C SER A 214 3.09 -22.30 13.20
N ARG A 215 2.69 -22.38 14.47
CA ARG A 215 3.33 -21.60 15.55
C ARG A 215 4.83 -21.80 15.60
N GLU A 216 5.27 -23.05 15.49
CA GLU A 216 6.69 -23.37 15.52
C GLU A 216 7.45 -22.75 14.35
N ALA A 217 6.89 -22.74 13.14
CA ALA A 217 7.49 -22.08 12.00
C ALA A 217 7.64 -20.56 12.22
N ILE A 218 6.63 -19.91 12.80
CA ILE A 218 6.70 -18.47 13.14
C ILE A 218 7.76 -18.23 14.24
N LYS A 219 7.80 -19.09 15.25
CA LYS A 219 8.76 -18.99 16.35
C LYS A 219 10.21 -19.08 15.86
N GLN A 220 10.50 -19.98 14.93
CA GLN A 220 11.83 -20.20 14.37
C GLN A 220 12.17 -19.26 13.20
N SER A 221 11.23 -18.43 12.76
CA SER A 221 11.44 -17.46 11.68
C SER A 221 12.60 -16.50 12.02
N PRO A 222 13.37 -16.04 11.02
CA PRO A 222 14.25 -14.89 11.22
C PRO A 222 13.51 -13.73 11.86
N GLU A 223 14.09 -13.17 12.94
CA GLU A 223 13.50 -12.00 13.62
C GLU A 223 13.66 -10.76 12.75
N TYR A 224 12.59 -9.98 12.68
CA TYR A 224 12.65 -8.65 12.08
C TYR A 224 12.98 -7.61 13.15
N ILE A 225 14.13 -6.96 13.00
CA ILE A 225 14.58 -5.87 13.87
C ILE A 225 14.14 -4.55 13.26
N GLU A 226 13.29 -3.82 13.98
CA GLU A 226 12.78 -2.53 13.52
C GLU A 226 13.91 -1.53 13.28
N GLY A 227 13.81 -0.78 12.17
CA GLY A 227 14.85 0.17 11.76
C GLY A 227 16.05 -0.46 11.04
N SER A 228 16.20 -1.79 11.06
CA SER A 228 17.23 -2.47 10.26
C SER A 228 16.83 -2.47 8.78
N PRO A 229 17.77 -2.18 7.87
CA PRO A 229 17.50 -2.27 6.45
C PRO A 229 17.17 -3.72 6.07
N LEU A 230 16.05 -3.92 5.40
CA LEU A 230 15.68 -5.21 4.87
C LEU A 230 16.48 -5.45 3.58
N ASN A 231 17.52 -6.29 3.69
CA ASN A 231 18.35 -6.64 2.55
C ASN A 231 17.91 -7.95 1.90
N ARG A 232 18.38 -8.21 0.69
CA ARG A 232 18.05 -9.40 -0.08
C ARG A 232 18.50 -10.71 0.61
N GLU A 233 19.56 -10.65 1.38
CA GLU A 233 20.07 -11.82 2.13
C GLU A 233 19.08 -12.24 3.22
N TYR A 234 18.56 -11.28 4.01
CA TYR A 234 17.52 -11.55 4.98
C TYR A 234 16.24 -12.09 4.32
N GLU A 235 15.79 -11.46 3.23
CA GLU A 235 14.62 -11.93 2.51
C GLU A 235 14.81 -13.37 1.97
N ALA A 236 15.99 -13.70 1.44
CA ALA A 236 16.31 -15.03 0.98
C ALA A 236 16.26 -16.07 2.12
N ALA A 237 16.85 -15.75 3.28
CA ALA A 237 16.80 -16.60 4.47
C ALA A 237 15.35 -16.77 4.97
N LEU A 238 14.55 -15.72 4.96
CA LEU A 238 13.13 -15.74 5.34
C LEU A 238 12.32 -16.67 4.42
N HIS A 239 12.47 -16.51 3.10
CA HIS A 239 11.77 -17.33 2.12
C HIS A 239 12.21 -18.79 2.18
N GLN A 240 13.50 -19.06 2.37
CA GLN A 240 14.04 -20.41 2.55
C GLN A 240 13.47 -21.06 3.83
N HIS A 241 13.40 -20.31 4.94
CA HIS A 241 12.84 -20.80 6.21
C HIS A 241 11.40 -21.31 6.06
N TYR A 242 10.57 -20.58 5.32
CA TYR A 242 9.18 -20.95 5.07
C TYR A 242 8.97 -21.87 3.86
N ASN A 243 10.05 -22.26 3.18
CA ASN A 243 10.04 -23.08 1.96
C ASN A 243 9.20 -22.49 0.82
N PHE A 244 9.31 -21.17 0.63
CA PHE A 244 8.70 -20.44 -0.47
C PHE A 244 9.75 -19.79 -1.36
N GLN A 245 9.42 -19.67 -2.65
CA GLN A 245 10.25 -18.95 -3.60
C GLN A 245 10.12 -17.42 -3.39
N GLY A 246 11.23 -16.69 -3.49
CA GLY A 246 11.23 -15.23 -3.41
C GLY A 246 10.49 -14.59 -4.59
N TYR A 247 9.77 -13.49 -4.33
CA TYR A 247 9.00 -12.77 -5.35
C TYR A 247 9.87 -12.25 -6.50
N TRP A 248 11.13 -11.91 -6.22
CA TRP A 248 12.09 -11.38 -7.19
C TRP A 248 12.50 -12.36 -8.29
N VAL A 249 12.30 -13.65 -8.09
CA VAL A 249 12.65 -14.66 -9.11
C VAL A 249 11.72 -14.55 -10.32
N ASN A 250 10.46 -14.20 -10.09
CA ASN A 250 9.46 -14.06 -11.16
C ASN A 250 9.38 -12.62 -11.71
N GLU A 251 10.00 -11.65 -11.02
CA GLU A 251 9.97 -10.23 -11.39
C GLU A 251 11.28 -9.78 -12.07
N SER A 252 12.30 -10.64 -12.11
CA SER A 252 13.52 -10.37 -12.89
C SER A 252 13.15 -10.34 -14.38
N PRO A 253 13.55 -9.31 -15.15
CA PRO A 253 13.38 -9.32 -16.59
C PRO A 253 14.08 -10.56 -17.14
N GLN A 254 13.33 -11.39 -17.86
CA GLN A 254 13.96 -12.46 -18.64
C GLN A 254 14.93 -11.79 -19.61
N ASN A 255 16.23 -11.88 -19.32
CA ASN A 255 17.25 -11.62 -20.31
C ASN A 255 17.11 -12.69 -21.40
N ASN A 256 16.22 -12.45 -22.34
CA ASN A 256 16.30 -13.07 -23.65
C ASN A 256 17.52 -12.45 -24.35
N SER A 257 18.69 -13.00 -24.09
CA SER A 257 19.83 -12.81 -24.95
C SER A 257 19.64 -13.69 -26.19
N PRO A 258 20.03 -13.19 -27.37
CA PRO A 258 19.73 -13.75 -28.69
C PRO A 258 20.37 -15.09 -28.94
#